data_32764c2080f0e4264a4bccb88bd3e03a
#
_entry.id   32764c2080f0e4264a4bccb88bd3e03a
#
_cell.length_a   1.000
_cell.length_b   1.000
_cell.length_c   1.000
_cell.angle_alpha   90.00
_cell.angle_beta   90.00
_cell.angle_gamma   90.00
#
_symmetry.space_group_name_H-M   'P 1'
#
loop_
_entity.id
_entity.type
_entity.pdbx_description
1 polymer ?
#
loop_
_entity_poly.entity_id
_entity_poly.type
_entity_poly.pdbx_seq_one_letter_code
_entity_poly.pdbx_strand_id
1 'polypeptide(L)'
;SLIAFYKNRIINIHPSLLPKYGGKGMYGTNVHKAVIENNESYSGITIHLVNEFYDKGEILFQDKCALSAGETVESLSKKISSLEHKYFAPTILNFIKKCQ
;
A
#
# COMPACT_ATOMS: atom_id res chain seq x y z
N SER A 1 -3.94 -6.58 -0.79
CA SER A 1 -3.93 -7.96 -1.31
C SER A 1 -2.59 -8.64 -1.05
N LEU A 2 -2.62 -9.92 -0.76
CA LEU A 2 -1.44 -10.74 -0.58
C LEU A 2 -1.30 -11.70 -1.75
N ILE A 3 -0.11 -11.76 -2.31
CA ILE A 3 0.20 -12.73 -3.35
C ILE A 3 1.43 -13.52 -2.92
N ALA A 4 1.26 -14.84 -2.80
CA ALA A 4 2.35 -15.74 -2.50
C ALA A 4 2.87 -16.36 -3.78
N PHE A 5 4.18 -16.38 -3.94
CA PHE A 5 4.80 -17.09 -5.03
C PHE A 5 6.12 -17.66 -4.55
N TYR A 6 6.73 -18.52 -5.34
CA TYR A 6 7.68 -19.53 -4.93
C TYR A 6 8.63 -19.16 -3.76
N LYS A 7 9.06 -20.18 -3.02
CA LYS A 7 9.94 -20.08 -1.84
C LYS A 7 9.38 -19.20 -0.71
N ASN A 8 8.06 -19.25 -0.52
CA ASN A 8 7.38 -18.55 0.56
C ASN A 8 7.55 -17.03 0.52
N ARG A 9 7.81 -16.48 -0.64
CA ARG A 9 7.84 -15.03 -0.82
C ARG A 9 6.42 -14.53 -1.00
N ILE A 10 6.07 -13.53 -0.21
CA ILE A 10 4.73 -12.96 -0.22
C ILE A 10 4.85 -11.46 -0.49
N ILE A 11 4.07 -10.98 -1.43
CA ILE A 11 3.99 -9.56 -1.73
C ILE A 11 2.64 -9.04 -1.26
N ASN A 12 2.65 -7.93 -0.56
CA ASN A 12 1.45 -7.25 -0.12
C ASN A 12 1.43 -5.83 -0.66
N ILE A 13 0.23 -5.34 -0.95
CA ILE A 13 0.02 -3.94 -1.22
C ILE A 13 -0.69 -3.33 -0.03
N HIS A 14 -0.10 -2.28 0.56
CA HIS A 14 -0.65 -1.59 1.71
C HIS A 14 -1.15 -0.20 1.28
N PRO A 15 -2.37 0.20 1.69
CA PRO A 15 -2.99 1.44 1.19
C PRO A 15 -2.51 2.70 1.92
N SER A 16 -1.22 2.81 2.18
CA SER A 16 -0.60 3.99 2.75
C SER A 16 0.86 4.05 2.37
N LEU A 17 1.51 5.14 2.73
CA LEU A 17 2.96 5.31 2.54
C LEU A 17 3.68 4.79 3.78
N LEU A 18 4.01 3.50 3.78
CA LEU A 18 4.74 2.91 4.91
C LEU A 18 6.06 3.63 5.16
N PRO A 19 6.53 3.72 6.41
CA PRO A 19 6.00 3.02 7.60
C PRO A 19 4.80 3.69 8.27
N LYS A 20 4.36 4.83 7.77
CA LYS A 20 3.16 5.48 8.33
C LYS A 20 1.93 4.62 8.10
N TYR A 21 1.06 4.58 9.10
CA TYR A 21 -0.21 3.86 9.03
C TYR A 21 -0.07 2.37 8.69
N GLY A 22 1.01 1.77 9.14
CA GLY A 22 1.21 0.34 9.10
C GLY A 22 0.96 -0.28 10.47
N GLY A 23 1.11 -1.60 10.53
CA GLY A 23 1.02 -2.35 11.77
C GLY A 23 -0.37 -2.86 12.08
N LYS A 24 -0.54 -3.27 13.34
CA LYS A 24 -1.77 -3.93 13.77
C LYS A 24 -2.98 -3.01 13.66
N GLY A 25 -4.04 -3.49 13.03
CA GLY A 25 -5.28 -2.75 12.88
C GLY A 25 -5.31 -1.76 11.72
N MET A 26 -4.18 -1.50 11.09
CA MET A 26 -4.10 -0.57 9.97
C MET A 26 -4.38 -1.29 8.65
N TYR A 27 -5.64 -1.53 8.36
CA TYR A 27 -6.08 -2.14 7.11
C TYR A 27 -7.44 -1.56 6.70
N GLY A 28 -7.74 -1.65 5.40
CA GLY A 28 -9.01 -1.21 4.85
C GLY A 28 -9.30 0.26 5.16
N THR A 29 -10.54 0.54 5.55
CA THR A 29 -10.96 1.92 5.83
C THR A 29 -10.30 2.54 7.05
N ASN A 30 -9.75 1.73 7.96
CA ASN A 30 -9.06 2.25 9.14
C ASN A 30 -7.87 3.13 8.76
N VAL A 31 -7.14 2.73 7.71
CA VAL A 31 -6.01 3.50 7.20
C VAL A 31 -6.48 4.87 6.69
N HIS A 32 -7.51 4.87 5.87
CA HIS A 32 -8.01 6.11 5.26
C HIS A 32 -8.57 7.06 6.32
N LYS A 33 -9.25 6.52 7.33
CA LYS A 33 -9.74 7.32 8.44
C LYS A 33 -8.59 7.99 9.18
N ALA A 34 -7.54 7.22 9.49
CA ALA A 34 -6.39 7.76 10.21
C ALA A 34 -5.66 8.84 9.40
N VAL A 35 -5.50 8.63 8.10
CA VAL A 35 -4.88 9.62 7.21
C VAL A 35 -5.66 10.92 7.23
N ILE A 36 -6.98 10.85 7.11
CA ILE A 36 -7.83 12.04 7.08
C ILE A 36 -7.86 12.73 8.44
N GLU A 37 -7.99 11.97 9.52
CA GLU A 37 -8.01 12.52 10.88
C GLU A 37 -6.72 13.26 11.23
N ASN A 38 -5.59 12.82 10.69
CA ASN A 38 -4.30 13.45 10.91
C ASN A 38 -3.99 14.58 9.92
N ASN A 39 -4.94 14.97 9.09
CA ASN A 39 -4.79 16.06 8.13
C ASN A 39 -3.55 15.92 7.24
N GLU A 40 -3.28 14.71 6.78
CA GLU A 40 -2.15 14.48 5.88
C GLU A 40 -2.37 15.15 4.54
N SER A 41 -1.31 15.66 3.95
CA SER A 41 -1.37 16.26 2.61
C SER A 41 -1.33 15.19 1.51
N TYR A 42 -0.79 14.01 1.82
CA TYR A 42 -0.62 12.92 0.87
C TYR A 42 -0.96 11.60 1.52
N SER A 43 -1.46 10.68 0.72
CA SER A 43 -1.48 9.26 1.04
C SER A 43 -0.90 8.53 -0.17
N GLY A 44 -1.03 7.23 -0.24
CA GLY A 44 -0.50 6.48 -1.36
C GLY A 44 -0.58 4.99 -1.13
N ILE A 45 0.25 4.26 -1.87
CA ILE A 45 0.34 2.82 -1.75
C ILE A 45 1.80 2.43 -1.50
N THR A 46 1.99 1.30 -0.84
CA THR A 46 3.29 0.66 -0.68
C THR A 46 3.16 -0.80 -1.07
N ILE A 47 3.98 -1.23 -2.01
CA ILE A 47 4.07 -2.64 -2.40
C ILE A 47 5.35 -3.17 -1.79
N HIS A 48 5.25 -4.20 -0.96
CA HIS A 48 6.38 -4.69 -0.17
C HIS A 48 6.36 -6.20 -0.01
N LEU A 49 7.53 -6.74 0.32
CA LEU A 49 7.63 -8.14 0.73
C LEU A 49 7.15 -8.25 2.17
N VAL A 50 6.30 -9.23 2.42
CA VAL A 50 5.77 -9.47 3.76
C VAL A 50 6.75 -10.32 4.55
N ASN A 51 6.93 -9.99 5.82
CA ASN A 51 7.64 -10.83 6.76
C ASN A 51 6.73 -11.12 7.96
N GLU A 52 7.28 -11.73 9.01
CA GLU A 52 6.51 -12.09 10.19
C GLU A 52 6.09 -10.88 11.04
N PHE A 53 6.62 -9.68 10.74
CA PHE A 53 6.32 -8.47 11.48
C PHE A 53 5.46 -7.56 10.60
N TYR A 54 4.19 -7.52 10.79
CA TYR A 54 3.21 -6.71 10.04
C TYR A 54 3.77 -5.55 9.23
N ASP A 55 3.61 -5.60 7.91
CA ASP A 55 3.99 -4.50 7.01
C ASP A 55 5.44 -4.03 7.14
N LYS A 56 6.32 -4.92 7.58
CA LYS A 56 7.76 -4.62 7.73
C LYS A 56 8.57 -5.54 6.84
N GLY A 57 8.61 -5.31 5.61
CA GLY A 57 9.45 -6.05 4.68
C GLY A 57 10.13 -5.06 3.77
N GLU A 58 10.86 -5.58 2.79
CA GLU A 58 11.50 -4.74 1.80
C GLU A 58 10.43 -4.03 0.97
N ILE A 59 10.53 -2.72 0.85
CA ILE A 59 9.63 -1.94 0.01
C ILE A 59 10.07 -2.08 -1.43
N LEU A 60 9.17 -2.55 -2.29
CA LEU A 60 9.43 -2.72 -3.72
C LEU A 60 9.03 -1.50 -4.52
N PHE A 61 7.97 -0.81 -4.10
CA PHE A 61 7.45 0.32 -4.84
C PHE A 61 6.53 1.14 -3.94
N GLN A 62 6.58 2.45 -4.09
CA GLN A 62 5.63 3.37 -3.45
C GLN A 62 5.21 4.43 -4.45
N ASP A 63 3.96 4.84 -4.40
CA ASP A 63 3.49 6.02 -5.11
C ASP A 63 2.50 6.77 -4.22
N LYS A 64 2.41 8.06 -4.44
CA LYS A 64 1.59 8.92 -3.59
C LYS A 64 0.49 9.62 -4.37
N CYS A 65 -0.55 10.04 -3.66
CA CYS A 65 -1.59 10.90 -4.19
C CYS A 65 -1.87 12.03 -3.19
N ALA A 66 -2.21 13.20 -3.72
CA ALA A 66 -2.55 14.34 -2.86
C ALA A 66 -3.98 14.18 -2.33
N LEU A 67 -4.20 14.62 -1.09
CA LEU A 67 -5.54 14.76 -0.56
C LEU A 67 -6.09 16.13 -0.93
N SER A 68 -7.31 16.15 -1.45
CA SER A 68 -8.00 17.38 -1.81
C SER A 68 -8.67 17.98 -0.57
N ALA A 69 -8.97 19.27 -0.63
CA ALA A 69 -9.80 19.89 0.41
C ALA A 69 -11.17 19.18 0.44
N GLY A 70 -11.61 18.76 1.63
CA GLY A 70 -12.86 18.03 1.76
C GLY A 70 -12.76 16.54 1.38
N GLU A 71 -11.55 15.99 1.29
CA GLU A 71 -11.37 14.58 1.01
C GLU A 71 -12.09 13.72 2.04
N THR A 72 -12.81 12.69 1.56
CA THR A 72 -13.52 11.75 2.43
C THR A 72 -12.84 10.38 2.38
N VAL A 73 -13.23 9.50 3.32
CA VAL A 73 -12.76 8.12 3.30
C VAL A 73 -13.11 7.46 1.97
N GLU A 74 -14.32 7.69 1.46
CA GLU A 74 -14.75 7.11 0.18
C GLU A 74 -13.93 7.61 -0.99
N SER A 75 -13.71 8.92 -1.10
CA SER A 75 -12.95 9.48 -2.22
C SER A 75 -11.48 9.06 -2.16
N LEU A 76 -10.89 9.02 -0.96
CA LEU A 76 -9.53 8.55 -0.80
C LEU A 76 -9.40 7.07 -1.15
N SER A 77 -10.36 6.26 -0.72
CA SER A 77 -10.38 4.83 -1.06
C SER A 77 -10.36 4.60 -2.56
N LYS A 78 -11.13 5.39 -3.32
CA LYS A 78 -11.15 5.30 -4.79
C LYS A 78 -9.82 5.67 -5.41
N LYS A 79 -9.18 6.73 -4.91
CA LYS A 79 -7.86 7.15 -5.40
C LYS A 79 -6.82 6.06 -5.16
N ILE A 80 -6.81 5.49 -3.96
CA ILE A 80 -5.87 4.43 -3.61
C ILE A 80 -6.12 3.18 -4.45
N SER A 81 -7.38 2.80 -4.64
CA SER A 81 -7.72 1.64 -5.47
C SER A 81 -7.22 1.82 -6.91
N SER A 82 -7.32 3.02 -7.46
CA SER A 82 -6.79 3.31 -8.80
C SER A 82 -5.27 3.13 -8.87
N LEU A 83 -4.55 3.57 -7.84
CA LEU A 83 -3.11 3.37 -7.78
C LEU A 83 -2.77 1.88 -7.68
N GLU A 84 -3.51 1.13 -6.88
CA GLU A 84 -3.30 -0.31 -6.75
C GLU A 84 -3.43 -1.01 -8.10
N HIS A 85 -4.50 -0.73 -8.83
CA HIS A 85 -4.73 -1.34 -10.13
C HIS A 85 -3.65 -0.96 -11.14
N LYS A 86 -3.16 0.27 -11.07
CA LYS A 86 -2.17 0.78 -12.03
C LYS A 86 -0.79 0.16 -11.83
N TYR A 87 -0.38 -0.08 -10.58
CA TYR A 87 1.02 -0.41 -10.28
C TYR A 87 1.27 -1.81 -9.76
N PHE A 88 0.25 -2.52 -9.29
CA PHE A 88 0.48 -3.81 -8.64
C PHE A 88 1.08 -4.85 -9.59
N ALA A 89 0.43 -5.10 -10.72
CA ALA A 89 0.91 -6.11 -11.66
C ALA A 89 2.29 -5.77 -12.25
N PRO A 90 2.55 -4.53 -12.71
CA PRO A 90 3.89 -4.18 -13.18
C PRO A 90 4.98 -4.38 -12.13
N THR A 91 4.70 -4.05 -10.86
CA THR A 91 5.67 -4.20 -9.79
C THR A 91 5.99 -5.67 -9.53
N ILE A 92 4.96 -6.52 -9.53
CA ILE A 92 5.14 -7.96 -9.37
C ILE A 92 5.97 -8.53 -10.50
N LEU A 93 5.67 -8.18 -11.74
CA LEU A 93 6.40 -8.67 -12.90
C LEU A 93 7.88 -8.27 -12.83
N ASN A 94 8.16 -7.04 -12.44
CA ASN A 94 9.55 -6.58 -12.30
C ASN A 94 10.27 -7.36 -11.21
N PHE A 95 9.61 -7.63 -10.10
CA PHE A 95 10.20 -8.39 -9.01
C PHE A 95 10.52 -9.82 -9.44
N ILE A 96 9.59 -10.47 -10.15
CA ILE A 96 9.80 -11.83 -10.65
C ILE A 96 11.02 -11.88 -11.58
N LYS A 97 11.14 -10.92 -12.47
CA LYS A 97 12.28 -10.85 -13.39
C LYS A 97 13.61 -10.72 -12.64
N LYS A 98 13.63 -9.94 -11.56
CA LYS A 98 14.85 -9.79 -10.75
C LYS A 98 15.22 -11.08 -10.00
N CYS A 99 14.25 -11.91 -9.71
CA CYS A 99 14.47 -13.17 -8.99
C CYS A 99 14.89 -14.35 -9.88
N GLN A 100 14.87 -14.16 -11.18
CA GLN A 100 15.25 -15.21 -12.15
C GLN A 100 16.74 -15.18 -12.45
#